data_a484383f00826da05eeb9e1310c705e0
#
_entry.id   a484383f00826da05eeb9e1310c705e0
#
_cell.length_a   1.000
_cell.length_b   1.000
_cell.length_c   1.000
_cell.angle_alpha   90.00
_cell.angle_beta   90.00
_cell.angle_gamma   90.00
#
_symmetry.space_group_name_H-M   'P 1'
#
loop_
_entity.id
_entity.type
_entity.pdbx_description
1 polymer ?
#
loop_
_entity_poly.entity_id
_entity_poly.type
_entity_poly.pdbx_seq_one_letter_code
_entity_poly.pdbx_strand_id
1 'polypeptide(L)'
;NNMSVLIVGGDHLGSIPKELKKIGADDIRHVSGRNRNVIKRGMPMAMDLIIVLHDFINHNLANVTKKQAKECNIPIIFAKRSWSSIYKKLPHHLTNN
;
A
#
# COMPACT_ATOMS: atom_id res chain seq x y z
N ASN A 1 -1.60 -18.13 -5.79
CA ASN A 1 -1.37 -16.76 -6.21
C ASN A 1 -0.85 -15.91 -5.09
N ASN A 2 0.44 -15.90 -4.95
CA ASN A 2 1.11 -15.16 -3.91
C ASN A 2 1.32 -13.73 -4.35
N MET A 3 0.69 -12.79 -3.64
CA MET A 3 0.83 -11.39 -3.94
C MET A 3 1.30 -10.66 -2.68
N SER A 4 2.32 -9.82 -2.85
CA SER A 4 2.87 -9.01 -1.77
C SER A 4 2.38 -7.59 -1.91
N VAL A 5 1.81 -7.05 -0.83
CA VAL A 5 1.24 -5.70 -0.82
C VAL A 5 1.86 -4.88 0.30
N LEU A 6 2.32 -3.70 -0.03
CA LEU A 6 2.79 -2.73 0.95
C LEU A 6 1.74 -1.65 1.14
N ILE A 7 1.31 -1.45 2.38
CA ILE A 7 0.38 -0.38 2.73
C ILE A 7 1.17 0.71 3.44
N VAL A 8 1.12 1.93 2.91
CA VAL A 8 1.82 3.07 3.48
C VAL A 8 0.78 4.10 3.92
N GLY A 9 0.77 4.40 5.20
CA GLY A 9 -0.20 5.33 5.78
C GLY A 9 -1.05 4.68 6.86
N GLY A 10 -1.68 5.53 7.69
CA GLY A 10 -2.50 5.07 8.78
C GLY A 10 -1.71 4.44 9.91
N ASP A 11 -2.36 4.30 11.07
CA ASP A 11 -1.84 3.54 12.20
C ASP A 11 -2.62 2.22 12.33
N HIS A 12 -3.94 2.32 12.24
CA HIS A 12 -4.84 1.18 12.33
C HIS A 12 -5.48 0.95 10.96
N LEU A 13 -5.35 -0.25 10.46
CA LEU A 13 -5.85 -0.60 9.13
C LEU A 13 -7.21 -1.27 9.14
N GLY A 14 -7.76 -1.56 10.33
CA GLY A 14 -9.08 -2.18 10.43
C GLY A 14 -9.16 -3.49 9.66
N SER A 15 -10.18 -3.64 8.82
CA SER A 15 -10.40 -4.85 8.05
C SER A 15 -9.59 -4.92 6.75
N ILE A 16 -8.81 -3.88 6.43
CA ILE A 16 -8.10 -3.83 5.16
C ILE A 16 -7.20 -5.05 4.92
N PRO A 17 -6.34 -5.46 5.88
CA PRO A 17 -5.51 -6.65 5.63
C PRO A 17 -6.33 -7.90 5.40
N LYS A 18 -7.40 -8.07 6.14
CA LYS A 18 -8.28 -9.24 6.01
C LYS A 18 -8.91 -9.29 4.62
N GLU A 19 -9.40 -8.15 4.13
CA GLU A 19 -10.01 -8.08 2.81
C GLU A 19 -8.98 -8.31 1.70
N LEU A 20 -7.76 -7.79 1.87
CA LEU A 20 -6.70 -8.02 0.90
C LEU A 20 -6.32 -9.49 0.83
N LYS A 21 -6.31 -10.18 1.97
CA LYS A 21 -6.02 -11.62 1.99
C LYS A 21 -7.07 -12.41 1.21
N LYS A 22 -8.32 -12.00 1.28
CA LYS A 22 -9.39 -12.67 0.54
C LYS A 22 -9.19 -12.62 -0.97
N ILE A 23 -8.53 -11.60 -1.48
CA ILE A 23 -8.29 -11.48 -2.92
C ILE A 23 -6.89 -11.92 -3.34
N GLY A 24 -6.15 -12.57 -2.45
CA GLY A 24 -4.88 -13.20 -2.79
C GLY A 24 -3.62 -12.56 -2.25
N ALA A 25 -3.73 -11.49 -1.45
CA ALA A 25 -2.56 -10.87 -0.85
C ALA A 25 -2.16 -11.66 0.39
N ASP A 26 -1.13 -12.46 0.29
CA ASP A 26 -0.67 -13.30 1.40
C ASP A 26 0.53 -12.72 2.15
N ASP A 27 1.24 -11.76 1.57
CA ASP A 27 2.31 -11.05 2.27
C ASP A 27 1.93 -9.57 2.32
N ILE A 28 1.49 -9.12 3.49
CA ILE A 28 1.04 -7.74 3.67
C ILE A 28 1.96 -7.06 4.67
N ARG A 29 2.57 -5.96 4.25
CA ARG A 29 3.43 -5.16 5.10
C ARG A 29 2.85 -3.79 5.25
N HIS A 30 3.10 -3.15 6.40
CA HIS A 30 2.54 -1.85 6.74
C HIS A 30 3.63 -0.91 7.22
N VAL A 31 3.64 0.29 6.64
CA VAL A 31 4.45 1.40 7.11
C VAL A 31 3.48 2.47 7.59
N SER A 32 3.55 2.83 8.88
CA SER A 32 2.64 3.82 9.43
C SER A 32 2.84 5.19 8.77
N GLY A 33 1.78 5.99 8.74
CA GLY A 33 1.83 7.30 8.09
C GLY A 33 2.75 8.30 8.76
N ARG A 34 3.21 8.01 9.99
CA ARG A 34 4.12 8.87 10.74
C ARG A 34 5.54 8.31 10.80
N ASN A 35 5.81 7.23 10.08
CA ASN A 35 7.12 6.59 10.11
C ASN A 35 8.15 7.50 9.44
N ARG A 36 9.21 7.85 10.17
CA ARG A 36 10.30 8.67 9.65
C ARG A 36 11.54 7.86 9.31
N ASN A 37 11.64 6.66 9.87
CA ASN A 37 12.84 5.84 9.70
C ASN A 37 12.94 5.25 8.30
N VAL A 38 11.82 4.92 7.68
CA VAL A 38 11.83 4.33 6.34
C VAL A 38 12.37 5.27 5.28
N ILE A 39 12.30 6.58 5.51
CA ILE A 39 12.86 7.55 4.57
C ILE A 39 14.38 7.41 4.50
N LYS A 40 15.00 7.12 5.64
CA LYS A 40 16.46 6.92 5.73
C LYS A 40 16.88 5.50 5.38
N ARG A 41 16.12 4.51 5.84
CA ARG A 41 16.47 3.10 5.69
C ARG A 41 15.95 2.47 4.40
N GLY A 42 15.00 3.14 3.74
CA GLY A 42 14.33 2.60 2.58
C GLY A 42 13.12 1.76 2.98
N MET A 43 12.19 1.64 2.05
CA MET A 43 11.00 0.84 2.22
C MET A 43 11.17 -0.52 1.56
N PRO A 44 10.45 -1.56 2.00
CA PRO A 44 10.46 -2.82 1.28
C PRO A 44 9.87 -2.59 -0.12
N MET A 45 10.68 -2.84 -1.15
CA MET A 45 10.28 -2.61 -2.54
C MET A 45 10.12 -3.90 -3.34
N ALA A 46 10.30 -5.05 -2.71
CA ALA A 46 10.01 -6.34 -3.35
C ALA A 46 8.52 -6.64 -3.19
N MET A 47 7.68 -5.77 -3.76
CA MET A 47 6.23 -5.80 -3.62
C MET A 47 5.56 -5.84 -4.98
N ASP A 48 4.38 -6.43 -5.03
CA ASP A 48 3.57 -6.49 -6.25
C ASP A 48 2.64 -5.29 -6.37
N LEU A 49 2.33 -4.64 -5.24
CA LEU A 49 1.44 -3.50 -5.22
C LEU A 49 1.74 -2.64 -4.00
N ILE A 50 1.68 -1.32 -4.18
CA ILE A 50 1.78 -0.37 -3.07
C ILE A 50 0.47 0.39 -2.98
N ILE A 51 -0.10 0.45 -1.77
CA ILE A 51 -1.31 1.21 -1.47
C ILE A 51 -0.94 2.35 -0.54
N VAL A 52 -1.15 3.59 -0.99
CA VAL A 52 -0.90 4.77 -0.17
C VAL A 52 -2.24 5.29 0.35
N LEU A 53 -2.36 5.38 1.68
CA LEU A 53 -3.55 5.91 2.33
C LEU A 53 -3.38 7.41 2.50
N HIS A 54 -3.77 8.18 1.48
CA HIS A 54 -3.43 9.59 1.35
C HIS A 54 -4.07 10.50 2.40
N ASP A 55 -5.06 10.03 3.11
CA ASP A 55 -5.72 10.79 4.17
C ASP A 55 -5.06 10.60 5.55
N PHE A 56 -4.10 9.69 5.67
CA PHE A 56 -3.43 9.40 6.94
C PHE A 56 -1.93 9.15 6.74
N ILE A 57 -1.26 10.08 6.08
CA ILE A 57 0.17 9.91 5.79
C ILE A 57 0.89 11.24 5.85
N ASN A 58 2.13 11.20 6.34
CA ASN A 58 3.05 12.32 6.25
C ASN A 58 3.31 12.63 4.76
N HIS A 59 3.22 13.90 4.40
CA HIS A 59 3.32 14.32 3.01
C HIS A 59 4.67 13.92 2.37
N ASN A 60 5.74 14.08 3.11
CA ASN A 60 7.07 13.70 2.62
C ASN A 60 7.17 12.19 2.37
N LEU A 61 6.60 11.40 3.27
CA LEU A 61 6.57 9.94 3.11
C LEU A 61 5.78 9.54 1.86
N ALA A 62 4.67 10.20 1.60
CA ALA A 62 3.89 9.93 0.40
C ALA A 62 4.69 10.20 -0.87
N ASN A 63 5.42 11.31 -0.89
CA ASN A 63 6.24 11.67 -2.05
C ASN A 63 7.40 10.69 -2.26
N VAL A 64 8.08 10.31 -1.19
CA VAL A 64 9.18 9.35 -1.26
C VAL A 64 8.67 7.99 -1.75
N THR A 65 7.52 7.55 -1.25
CA THR A 65 6.91 6.29 -1.67
C THR A 65 6.60 6.30 -3.17
N LYS A 66 5.98 7.39 -3.63
CA LYS A 66 5.64 7.55 -5.04
C LYS A 66 6.88 7.49 -5.93
N LYS A 67 7.93 8.18 -5.53
CA LYS A 67 9.19 8.19 -6.28
C LYS A 67 9.82 6.80 -6.36
N GLN A 68 9.90 6.12 -5.22
CA GLN A 68 10.51 4.79 -5.17
C GLN A 68 9.71 3.75 -5.94
N ALA A 69 8.38 3.82 -5.87
CA ALA A 69 7.52 2.92 -6.63
C ALA A 69 7.76 3.08 -8.12
N LYS A 70 7.89 4.32 -8.58
CA LYS A 70 8.16 4.61 -9.98
C LYS A 70 9.53 4.07 -10.41
N GLU A 71 10.54 4.28 -9.58
CA GLU A 71 11.90 3.81 -9.88
C GLU A 71 11.99 2.30 -9.94
N CYS A 72 11.18 1.61 -9.15
CA CYS A 72 11.17 0.14 -9.09
C CYS A 72 10.09 -0.49 -9.96
N ASN A 73 9.34 0.31 -10.71
CA ASN A 73 8.25 -0.14 -11.56
C ASN A 73 7.20 -0.96 -10.81
N ILE A 74 6.86 -0.50 -9.60
CA ILE A 74 5.83 -1.17 -8.80
C ILE A 74 4.52 -0.39 -8.94
N PRO A 75 3.41 -1.08 -9.26
CA PRO A 75 2.10 -0.43 -9.30
C PRO A 75 1.78 0.22 -7.97
N ILE A 76 1.30 1.46 -8.02
CA ILE A 76 0.96 2.22 -6.82
C ILE A 76 -0.44 2.81 -6.99
N ILE A 77 -1.25 2.71 -5.93
CA ILE A 77 -2.56 3.33 -5.91
C ILE A 77 -2.67 4.22 -4.68
N PHE A 78 -3.49 5.27 -4.80
CA PHE A 78 -3.76 6.19 -3.72
C PHE A 78 -5.24 6.10 -3.37
N ALA A 79 -5.54 5.85 -2.12
CA ALA A 79 -6.90 5.64 -1.66
C ALA A 79 -7.07 6.19 -0.25
N LYS A 80 -8.32 6.38 0.16
CA LYS A 80 -8.63 6.66 1.55
C LYS A 80 -8.49 5.39 2.38
N ARG A 81 -8.37 5.56 3.70
CA ARG A 81 -8.26 4.42 4.62
C ARG A 81 -9.61 3.74 4.81
N SER A 82 -10.09 3.13 3.74
CA SER A 82 -11.32 2.34 3.76
C SER A 82 -11.23 1.29 2.68
N TRP A 83 -11.78 0.12 2.95
CA TRP A 83 -11.75 -0.96 1.97
C TRP A 83 -12.46 -0.57 0.68
N SER A 84 -13.61 0.10 0.77
CA SER A 84 -14.36 0.48 -0.44
C SER A 84 -13.55 1.41 -1.32
N SER A 85 -12.79 2.34 -0.74
CA SER A 85 -11.97 3.25 -1.50
C SER A 85 -10.81 2.52 -2.18
N ILE A 86 -10.19 1.60 -1.45
CA ILE A 86 -9.09 0.79 -1.97
C ILE A 86 -9.59 -0.12 -3.10
N TYR A 87 -10.70 -0.79 -2.89
CA TYR A 87 -11.24 -1.76 -3.84
C TYR A 87 -11.49 -1.13 -5.21
N LYS A 88 -12.03 0.08 -5.23
CA LYS A 88 -12.30 0.79 -6.48
C LYS A 88 -11.05 1.07 -7.29
N LYS A 89 -9.89 1.15 -6.64
CA LYS A 89 -8.63 1.51 -7.26
C LYS A 89 -7.73 0.33 -7.56
N LEU A 90 -8.10 -0.86 -7.10
CA LEU A 90 -7.30 -2.05 -7.34
C LEU A 90 -7.23 -2.38 -8.82
N PRO A 91 -6.08 -2.92 -9.28
CA PRO A 91 -5.99 -3.41 -10.65
C PRO A 91 -7.10 -4.40 -10.94
N HIS A 92 -7.69 -4.28 -12.11
CA HIS A 92 -8.88 -5.04 -12.48
C HIS A 92 -8.68 -6.55 -12.35
N HIS A 93 -7.51 -7.04 -12.70
CA HIS A 93 -7.24 -8.48 -12.66
C HIS A 93 -7.24 -9.05 -11.23
N LEU A 94 -7.13 -8.20 -10.20
CA LEU A 94 -7.17 -8.64 -8.81
C LEU A 94 -8.59 -8.73 -8.27
N THR A 95 -9.54 -8.03 -8.88
CA THR A 95 -10.91 -7.96 -8.37
C THR A 95 -11.91 -8.70 -9.25
N ASN A 96 -11.47 -9.20 -10.39
CA ASN A 96 -12.32 -9.82 -11.38
C ASN A 96 -12.11 -11.34 -11.40
N ASN A 97 -12.66 -11.99 -10.40
CA ASN A 97 -12.59 -13.44 -10.32
C ASN A 97 -13.98 -14.04 -10.42
#